data_63c21f4938651f7dfe1c4c2c2a0b3568
#
_entry.id   63c21f4938651f7dfe1c4c2c2a0b3568
#
_cell.length_a   1.000
_cell.length_b   1.000
_cell.length_c   1.000
_cell.angle_alpha   90.00
_cell.angle_beta   90.00
_cell.angle_gamma   90.00
#
_symmetry.space_group_name_H-M   'P 1'
#
loop_
_entity.id
_entity.type
_entity.pdbx_description
1 polymer ?
#
loop_
_entity_poly.entity_id
_entity_poly.type
_entity_poly.pdbx_seq_one_letter_code
_entity_poly.pdbx_strand_id
1 'polypeptide(L)'
;MSIDGRLLAGMSVLAAVVESGSFSKAGEVLGMSASGVSRAVSRLEERLGVRLLDRTTRSLHLTGEGTRLYEHAVPHLEGIEEAANVVSGAAVSVRGALRVSLNPLFARYVLAPALPRLQALYPDLTLTMVQFPGSGDLVAEGVDVAVRFGPQPASTMTSRKLLESRVLTVAAPSYLDRRGRPRKPAELAKHDCLQYIDPQRGRPFEWIFVRGKGRAKEQLTVATSGSLTMTDADAMVQACVAGAGVAQVLALSVEHLIADGTLVELFPDWPGETFPLHIVRPSRRLPPASVEAFMAFCIALCATSGSTA
;
A
#
# COMPACT_ATOMS: atom_id res chain seq x y z
N MET A 1 2.22 10.67 31.72
CA MET A 1 3.26 10.76 30.67
C MET A 1 3.57 12.24 30.50
N SER A 2 4.78 12.69 30.88
CA SER A 2 5.15 14.12 30.75
C SER A 2 5.72 14.33 29.35
N ILE A 3 5.00 15.06 28.51
CA ILE A 3 5.50 15.45 27.19
C ILE A 3 6.44 16.65 27.39
N ASP A 4 7.67 16.51 26.90
CA ASP A 4 8.65 17.60 26.95
C ASP A 4 8.36 18.63 25.87
N GLY A 5 7.73 19.73 26.23
CA GLY A 5 7.37 20.80 25.30
C GLY A 5 8.57 21.44 24.57
N ARG A 6 9.79 21.38 25.15
CA ARG A 6 11.00 21.89 24.47
C ARG A 6 11.45 20.98 23.35
N LEU A 7 11.23 19.65 23.49
CA LEU A 7 11.51 18.69 22.43
C LEU A 7 10.57 18.90 21.24
N LEU A 8 9.26 19.05 21.52
CA LEU A 8 8.26 19.33 20.49
C LEU A 8 8.56 20.64 19.74
N ALA A 9 8.86 21.72 20.47
CA ALA A 9 9.21 22.99 19.83
C ALA A 9 10.47 22.87 18.96
N GLY A 10 11.49 22.12 19.42
CA GLY A 10 12.69 21.85 18.63
C GLY A 10 12.41 21.07 17.35
N MET A 11 11.55 20.07 17.42
CA MET A 11 11.13 19.26 16.26
C MET A 11 10.35 20.10 15.24
N SER A 12 9.42 20.97 15.69
CA SER A 12 8.68 21.87 14.80
C SER A 12 9.62 22.85 14.07
N VAL A 13 10.65 23.36 14.77
CA VAL A 13 11.65 24.22 14.13
C VAL A 13 12.49 23.44 13.12
N LEU A 14 12.91 22.20 13.43
CA LEU A 14 13.63 21.35 12.47
C LEU A 14 12.79 21.09 11.22
N ALA A 15 11.50 20.76 11.39
CA ALA A 15 10.58 20.54 10.26
C ALA A 15 10.51 21.76 9.35
N ALA A 16 10.28 22.94 9.91
CA ALA A 16 10.24 24.20 9.15
C ALA A 16 11.55 24.49 8.40
N VAL A 17 12.71 24.16 8.98
CA VAL A 17 14.02 24.33 8.33
C VAL A 17 14.19 23.39 7.13
N VAL A 18 13.77 22.14 7.26
CA VAL A 18 13.84 21.14 6.19
C VAL A 18 12.91 21.50 5.03
N GLU A 19 11.67 21.86 5.33
CA GLU A 19 10.66 22.22 4.33
C GLU A 19 11.00 23.50 3.58
N SER A 20 11.50 24.53 4.28
CA SER A 20 11.87 25.80 3.66
C SER A 20 13.24 25.79 2.98
N GLY A 21 14.08 24.79 3.26
CA GLY A 21 15.43 24.63 2.73
C GLY A 21 16.44 25.66 3.25
N SER A 22 16.05 26.57 4.17
CA SER A 22 16.95 27.57 4.74
C SER A 22 16.51 28.07 6.11
N PHE A 23 17.50 28.40 6.98
CA PHE A 23 17.23 29.00 8.30
C PHE A 23 16.53 30.35 8.22
N SER A 24 16.79 31.15 7.19
CA SER A 24 16.16 32.46 7.02
C SER A 24 14.69 32.32 6.68
N LYS A 25 14.34 31.49 5.68
CA LYS A 25 12.95 31.24 5.31
C LYS A 25 12.16 30.56 6.44
N ALA A 26 12.77 29.59 7.12
CA ALA A 26 12.16 29.00 8.32
C ALA A 26 11.87 30.05 9.41
N GLY A 27 12.76 31.01 9.56
CA GLY A 27 12.57 32.13 10.49
C GLY A 27 11.36 33.00 10.12
N GLU A 28 11.17 33.29 8.84
CA GLU A 28 10.00 34.04 8.34
C GLU A 28 8.69 33.30 8.66
N VAL A 29 8.66 31.97 8.38
CA VAL A 29 7.48 31.13 8.66
C VAL A 29 7.16 31.03 10.16
N LEU A 30 8.18 30.94 11.00
CA LEU A 30 8.04 30.77 12.44
C LEU A 30 7.98 32.08 13.24
N GLY A 31 8.10 33.24 12.57
CA GLY A 31 8.20 34.53 13.27
C GLY A 31 9.48 34.67 14.13
N MET A 32 10.58 34.01 13.73
CA MET A 32 11.85 33.94 14.43
C MET A 32 13.00 34.52 13.60
N SER A 33 14.06 35.00 14.26
CA SER A 33 15.29 35.33 13.53
C SER A 33 16.01 34.05 13.06
N ALA A 34 16.75 34.12 11.94
CA ALA A 34 17.54 32.99 11.44
C ALA A 34 18.52 32.44 12.50
N SER A 35 19.11 33.32 13.32
CA SER A 35 19.94 32.93 14.44
C SER A 35 19.16 32.25 15.58
N GLY A 36 17.90 32.64 15.79
CA GLY A 36 16.98 32.00 16.70
C GLY A 36 16.64 30.57 16.30
N VAL A 37 16.32 30.38 15.02
CA VAL A 37 16.06 29.08 14.40
C VAL A 37 17.29 28.19 14.52
N SER A 38 18.49 28.69 14.15
CA SER A 38 19.75 27.92 14.27
C SER A 38 20.03 27.48 15.70
N ARG A 39 19.82 28.35 16.69
CA ARG A 39 19.99 28.01 18.12
C ARG A 39 18.97 26.97 18.60
N ALA A 40 17.74 27.02 18.10
CA ALA A 40 16.72 26.04 18.44
C ALA A 40 17.08 24.65 17.93
N VAL A 41 17.55 24.54 16.68
CA VAL A 41 18.04 23.27 16.12
C VAL A 41 19.27 22.77 16.89
N SER A 42 20.25 23.63 17.19
CA SER A 42 21.44 23.22 17.95
C SER A 42 21.07 22.68 19.34
N ARG A 43 20.13 23.30 20.04
CA ARG A 43 19.64 22.80 21.33
C ARG A 43 18.90 21.46 21.21
N LEU A 44 18.22 21.20 20.09
CA LEU A 44 17.60 19.91 19.81
C LEU A 44 18.69 18.85 19.59
N GLU A 45 19.73 19.14 18.81
CA GLU A 45 20.87 18.26 18.56
C GLU A 45 21.63 17.93 19.85
N GLU A 46 21.94 18.95 20.68
CA GLU A 46 22.56 18.77 21.98
C GLU A 46 21.75 17.87 22.91
N ARG A 47 20.45 18.06 22.94
CA ARG A 47 19.52 17.28 23.76
C ARG A 47 19.43 15.82 23.35
N LEU A 48 19.46 15.55 22.04
CA LEU A 48 19.40 14.20 21.49
C LEU A 48 20.78 13.54 21.43
N GLY A 49 21.85 14.32 21.59
CA GLY A 49 23.23 13.84 21.54
C GLY A 49 23.68 13.46 20.12
N VAL A 50 22.94 13.88 19.09
CA VAL A 50 23.24 13.57 17.69
C VAL A 50 23.08 14.81 16.80
N ARG A 51 23.84 14.85 15.71
CA ARG A 51 23.63 15.88 14.68
C ARG A 51 22.49 15.46 13.78
N LEU A 52 21.62 16.43 13.49
CA LEU A 52 20.44 16.23 12.62
C LEU A 52 20.60 16.90 11.27
N LEU A 53 21.43 17.95 11.18
CA LEU A 53 21.70 18.69 9.96
C LEU A 53 23.21 18.74 9.67
N ASP A 54 23.54 18.41 8.41
CA ASP A 54 24.85 18.70 7.84
C ASP A 54 24.84 20.12 7.29
N ARG A 55 25.72 20.98 7.88
CA ARG A 55 25.86 22.38 7.51
C ARG A 55 27.09 22.52 6.64
N THR A 56 26.89 22.62 5.35
CA THR A 56 27.92 23.14 4.44
C THR A 56 27.56 24.57 4.04
N THR A 57 28.52 25.38 3.65
CA THR A 57 28.27 26.79 3.24
C THR A 57 27.41 26.91 1.98
N ARG A 58 27.07 25.80 1.31
CA ARG A 58 26.32 25.79 0.03
C ARG A 58 25.06 24.94 0.06
N SER A 59 24.84 24.10 1.10
CA SER A 59 23.67 23.21 1.14
C SER A 59 23.33 22.82 2.58
N LEU A 60 22.05 22.67 2.83
CA LEU A 60 21.45 22.19 4.08
C LEU A 60 20.86 20.81 3.81
N HIS A 61 21.39 19.77 4.45
CA HIS A 61 20.90 18.42 4.32
C HIS A 61 20.69 17.79 5.69
N LEU A 62 19.72 16.89 5.78
CA LEU A 62 19.55 16.03 6.96
C LEU A 62 20.69 15.00 7.01
N THR A 63 21.18 14.72 8.21
CA THR A 63 21.99 13.52 8.48
C THR A 63 21.11 12.28 8.43
N GLY A 64 21.69 11.07 8.49
CA GLY A 64 20.91 9.83 8.61
C GLY A 64 20.01 9.79 9.85
N GLU A 65 20.52 10.30 10.99
CA GLU A 65 19.78 10.47 12.23
C GLU A 65 18.68 11.53 12.08
N GLY A 66 19.00 12.64 11.39
CA GLY A 66 18.05 13.71 11.08
C GLY A 66 16.91 13.22 10.22
N THR A 67 17.20 12.45 9.16
CA THR A 67 16.17 11.87 8.28
C THR A 67 15.24 10.95 9.06
N ARG A 68 15.79 10.04 9.87
CA ARG A 68 14.97 9.15 10.71
C ARG A 68 14.08 9.93 11.68
N LEU A 69 14.65 10.93 12.37
CA LEU A 69 13.86 11.76 13.28
C LEU A 69 12.77 12.53 12.55
N TYR A 70 13.09 13.13 11.42
CA TYR A 70 12.15 13.91 10.61
C TYR A 70 10.98 13.05 10.14
N GLU A 71 11.27 11.90 9.51
CA GLU A 71 10.25 10.96 9.02
C GLU A 71 9.31 10.43 10.12
N HIS A 72 9.84 10.24 11.33
CA HIS A 72 9.03 9.80 12.46
C HIS A 72 8.30 10.93 13.21
N ALA A 73 8.87 12.11 13.29
CA ALA A 73 8.31 13.20 14.11
C ALA A 73 7.25 14.03 13.36
N VAL A 74 7.46 14.30 12.06
CA VAL A 74 6.58 15.19 11.28
C VAL A 74 5.12 14.72 11.28
N PRO A 75 4.78 13.43 11.03
CA PRO A 75 3.39 12.99 11.06
C PRO A 75 2.70 13.20 12.42
N HIS A 76 3.47 13.19 13.51
CA HIS A 76 2.93 13.44 14.84
C HIS A 76 2.70 14.94 15.11
N LEU A 77 3.57 15.80 14.59
CA LEU A 77 3.41 17.26 14.70
C LEU A 77 2.19 17.72 13.87
N GLU A 78 2.04 17.21 12.66
CA GLU A 78 0.86 17.45 11.81
C GLU A 78 -0.43 17.00 12.51
N GLY A 79 -0.42 15.84 13.15
CA GLY A 79 -1.58 15.35 13.92
C GLY A 79 -1.94 16.22 15.13
N ILE A 80 -0.95 16.88 15.76
CA ILE A 80 -1.20 17.85 16.85
C ILE A 80 -1.84 19.12 16.28
N GLU A 81 -1.32 19.64 15.17
CA GLU A 81 -1.87 20.82 14.49
C GLU A 81 -3.30 20.58 14.02
N GLU A 82 -3.55 19.40 13.44
CA GLU A 82 -4.88 18.98 13.02
C GLU A 82 -5.87 18.90 14.18
N ALA A 83 -5.47 18.31 15.31
CA ALA A 83 -6.29 18.26 16.50
C ALA A 83 -6.68 19.68 16.99
N ALA A 84 -5.75 20.62 16.91
CA ALA A 84 -6.02 22.03 17.23
C ALA A 84 -6.99 22.67 16.24
N ASN A 85 -6.85 22.39 14.94
CA ASN A 85 -7.71 22.89 13.87
C ASN A 85 -9.15 22.36 13.99
N VAL A 86 -9.34 21.09 14.35
CA VAL A 86 -10.67 20.49 14.60
C VAL A 86 -11.39 21.22 15.73
N VAL A 87 -10.69 21.56 16.81
CA VAL A 87 -11.28 22.29 17.96
C VAL A 87 -11.59 23.73 17.63
N SER A 88 -10.74 24.38 16.81
CA SER A 88 -10.92 25.78 16.42
C SER A 88 -11.99 25.98 15.34
N GLY A 89 -12.57 24.92 14.77
CA GLY A 89 -13.52 25.00 13.66
C GLY A 89 -12.90 25.46 12.33
N ALA A 90 -11.57 25.47 12.24
CA ALA A 90 -10.87 25.74 10.99
C ALA A 90 -11.16 24.59 10.01
N ALA A 91 -11.33 24.92 8.73
CA ALA A 91 -11.47 23.90 7.69
C ALA A 91 -10.21 23.01 7.69
N VAL A 92 -10.41 21.72 7.95
CA VAL A 92 -9.31 20.75 7.96
C VAL A 92 -8.77 20.63 6.54
N SER A 93 -7.62 21.23 6.28
CA SER A 93 -6.94 21.10 5.00
C SER A 93 -6.27 19.73 4.91
N VAL A 94 -6.57 18.98 3.85
CA VAL A 94 -5.88 17.71 3.55
C VAL A 94 -4.54 18.06 2.90
N ARG A 95 -3.48 18.08 3.70
CA ARG A 95 -2.13 18.47 3.30
C ARG A 95 -1.07 17.63 4.01
N GLY A 96 0.20 17.77 3.59
CA GLY A 96 1.34 17.12 4.22
C GLY A 96 1.70 15.78 3.57
N ALA A 97 2.64 15.07 4.19
CA ALA A 97 3.15 13.81 3.69
C ALA A 97 2.31 12.63 4.18
N LEU A 98 1.95 11.73 3.28
CA LEU A 98 1.27 10.47 3.58
C LEU A 98 2.08 9.31 3.00
N ARG A 99 2.50 8.39 3.85
CA ARG A 99 3.27 7.21 3.47
C ARG A 99 2.38 5.97 3.51
N VAL A 100 2.16 5.36 2.34
CA VAL A 100 1.24 4.22 2.19
C VAL A 100 1.95 2.98 1.69
N SER A 101 1.66 1.82 2.31
CA SER A 101 2.13 0.51 1.84
C SER A 101 1.01 -0.17 1.05
N LEU A 102 1.23 -0.43 -0.22
CA LEU A 102 0.18 -0.92 -1.11
C LEU A 102 0.51 -2.30 -1.66
N ASN A 103 -0.51 -3.16 -1.69
CA ASN A 103 -0.43 -4.37 -2.51
C ASN A 103 -0.21 -3.97 -3.98
N PRO A 104 0.74 -4.58 -4.70
CA PRO A 104 1.09 -4.21 -6.07
C PRO A 104 -0.11 -4.22 -7.03
N LEU A 105 -0.98 -5.22 -6.95
CA LEU A 105 -2.15 -5.32 -7.84
C LEU A 105 -3.14 -4.18 -7.59
N PHE A 106 -3.42 -3.85 -6.33
CA PHE A 106 -4.26 -2.70 -5.99
C PHE A 106 -3.64 -1.40 -6.47
N ALA A 107 -2.34 -1.21 -6.23
CA ALA A 107 -1.63 0.00 -6.66
C ALA A 107 -1.72 0.17 -8.18
N ARG A 108 -1.50 -0.90 -8.95
CA ARG A 108 -1.45 -0.87 -10.41
C ARG A 108 -2.83 -0.76 -11.05
N TYR A 109 -3.77 -1.60 -10.66
CA TYR A 109 -5.04 -1.76 -11.39
C TYR A 109 -6.18 -0.91 -10.84
N VAL A 110 -6.08 -0.43 -9.59
CA VAL A 110 -7.15 0.37 -8.95
C VAL A 110 -6.70 1.79 -8.67
N LEU A 111 -5.57 1.97 -7.98
CA LEU A 111 -5.18 3.30 -7.50
C LEU A 111 -4.49 4.12 -8.60
N ALA A 112 -3.53 3.56 -9.33
CA ALA A 112 -2.73 4.32 -10.30
C ALA A 112 -3.58 5.03 -11.38
N PRO A 113 -4.63 4.41 -11.97
CA PRO A 113 -5.51 5.09 -12.90
C PRO A 113 -6.27 6.27 -12.27
N ALA A 114 -6.45 6.26 -10.96
CA ALA A 114 -7.20 7.27 -10.20
C ALA A 114 -6.31 8.35 -9.56
N LEU A 115 -4.98 8.23 -9.62
CA LEU A 115 -4.05 9.21 -9.04
C LEU A 115 -4.27 10.65 -9.53
N PRO A 116 -4.53 10.92 -10.83
CA PRO A 116 -4.82 12.28 -11.27
C PRO A 116 -6.03 12.90 -10.55
N ARG A 117 -7.05 12.08 -10.28
CA ARG A 117 -8.23 12.52 -9.51
C ARG A 117 -7.89 12.79 -8.05
N LEU A 118 -7.05 11.96 -7.43
CA LEU A 118 -6.59 12.19 -6.06
C LEU A 118 -5.81 13.50 -5.96
N GLN A 119 -4.87 13.76 -6.89
CA GLN A 119 -4.09 14.99 -6.93
C GLN A 119 -4.94 16.23 -7.13
N ALA A 120 -5.97 16.15 -7.98
CA ALA A 120 -6.91 17.25 -8.18
C ALA A 120 -7.76 17.55 -6.94
N LEU A 121 -8.14 16.53 -6.16
CA LEU A 121 -8.91 16.67 -4.93
C LEU A 121 -8.05 17.21 -3.76
N TYR A 122 -6.79 16.83 -3.70
CA TYR A 122 -5.88 17.14 -2.60
C TYR A 122 -4.52 17.60 -3.12
N PRO A 123 -4.44 18.84 -3.66
CA PRO A 123 -3.22 19.35 -4.32
C PRO A 123 -2.03 19.49 -3.36
N ASP A 124 -2.30 19.69 -2.07
CA ASP A 124 -1.28 19.87 -1.03
C ASP A 124 -0.87 18.56 -0.35
N LEU A 125 -1.40 17.40 -0.82
CA LEU A 125 -1.05 16.08 -0.31
C LEU A 125 0.16 15.51 -1.04
N THR A 126 1.23 15.20 -0.33
CA THR A 126 2.38 14.47 -0.86
C THR A 126 2.25 12.99 -0.53
N LEU A 127 2.05 12.14 -1.56
CA LEU A 127 1.86 10.70 -1.38
C LEU A 127 3.15 9.93 -1.67
N THR A 128 3.65 9.18 -0.69
CA THR A 128 4.75 8.23 -0.85
C THR A 128 4.20 6.81 -0.84
N MET A 129 4.28 6.11 -1.97
CA MET A 129 3.85 4.72 -2.10
C MET A 129 5.05 3.80 -1.95
N VAL A 130 4.97 2.87 -1.01
CA VAL A 130 6.00 1.88 -0.74
C VAL A 130 5.44 0.46 -0.82
N GLN A 131 6.32 -0.51 -1.01
CA GLN A 131 5.99 -1.93 -0.94
C GLN A 131 6.83 -2.56 0.17
N PHE A 132 6.18 -3.11 1.18
CA PHE A 132 6.86 -3.90 2.20
C PHE A 132 6.43 -5.37 2.05
N PRO A 133 7.39 -6.28 1.90
CA PRO A 133 7.10 -7.71 1.90
C PRO A 133 6.75 -8.16 3.33
N GLY A 134 5.48 -8.32 3.61
CA GLY A 134 5.06 -8.97 4.85
C GLY A 134 4.07 -8.20 5.72
N SER A 135 3.77 -8.78 6.88
CA SER A 135 2.84 -8.30 7.90
C SER A 135 3.52 -7.36 8.90
N GLY A 136 4.44 -6.49 8.46
CA GLY A 136 5.21 -5.62 9.31
C GLY A 136 4.38 -4.72 10.21
N ASP A 137 4.98 -4.27 11.28
CA ASP A 137 4.42 -3.24 12.16
C ASP A 137 4.44 -1.91 11.41
N LEU A 138 3.25 -1.42 10.99
CA LEU A 138 3.11 -0.17 10.25
C LEU A 138 3.76 1.01 10.99
N VAL A 139 3.67 1.02 12.31
CA VAL A 139 4.24 2.10 13.13
C VAL A 139 5.76 2.05 13.10
N ALA A 140 6.35 0.86 13.24
CA ALA A 140 7.80 0.68 13.17
C ALA A 140 8.37 0.98 11.77
N GLU A 141 7.56 0.76 10.72
CA GLU A 141 7.92 1.02 9.32
C GLU A 141 7.62 2.47 8.88
N GLY A 142 7.04 3.29 9.77
CA GLY A 142 6.63 4.67 9.46
C GLY A 142 5.56 4.74 8.38
N VAL A 143 4.64 3.76 8.34
CA VAL A 143 3.55 3.68 7.37
C VAL A 143 2.25 4.12 8.01
N ASP A 144 1.55 5.06 7.38
CA ASP A 144 0.28 5.61 7.87
C ASP A 144 -0.91 4.74 7.49
N VAL A 145 -0.89 4.19 6.27
CA VAL A 145 -1.96 3.35 5.73
C VAL A 145 -1.37 2.18 4.94
N ALA A 146 -1.97 1.00 5.08
CA ALA A 146 -1.61 -0.13 4.22
C ALA A 146 -2.83 -0.74 3.53
N VAL A 147 -2.63 -1.28 2.32
CA VAL A 147 -3.64 -2.06 1.58
C VAL A 147 -3.09 -3.46 1.34
N ARG A 148 -3.78 -4.47 1.88
CA ARG A 148 -3.27 -5.86 1.91
C ARG A 148 -4.39 -6.87 1.67
N PHE A 149 -4.07 -7.96 0.97
CA PHE A 149 -4.95 -9.14 0.88
C PHE A 149 -4.87 -10.01 2.14
N GLY A 150 -5.93 -10.74 2.37
CA GLY A 150 -6.02 -11.75 3.43
C GLY A 150 -6.55 -11.23 4.77
N PRO A 151 -6.64 -12.15 5.76
CA PRO A 151 -7.11 -11.82 7.09
C PRO A 151 -6.13 -10.86 7.78
N GLN A 152 -6.67 -9.89 8.47
CA GLN A 152 -5.87 -8.98 9.28
C GLN A 152 -5.76 -9.51 10.70
N PRO A 153 -4.57 -9.51 11.32
CA PRO A 153 -4.44 -9.91 12.71
C PRO A 153 -5.28 -9.00 13.60
N ALA A 154 -5.96 -9.60 14.59
CA ALA A 154 -6.64 -8.88 15.63
C ALA A 154 -5.61 -8.09 16.44
N SER A 155 -5.49 -6.79 16.19
CA SER A 155 -4.45 -5.95 16.76
C SER A 155 -4.96 -4.52 16.98
N THR A 156 -4.07 -3.66 17.42
CA THR A 156 -4.21 -2.22 17.57
C THR A 156 -4.42 -1.48 16.24
N MET A 157 -4.96 -2.15 15.21
CA MET A 157 -5.20 -1.58 13.87
C MET A 157 -6.70 -1.43 13.59
N THR A 158 -7.06 -0.37 12.89
CA THR A 158 -8.38 -0.21 12.29
C THR A 158 -8.33 -0.76 10.88
N SER A 159 -9.24 -1.68 10.54
CA SER A 159 -9.30 -2.35 9.24
C SER A 159 -10.67 -2.14 8.59
N ARG A 160 -10.68 -1.89 7.28
CA ARG A 160 -11.90 -1.88 6.45
C ARG A 160 -11.67 -2.72 5.19
N LYS A 161 -12.64 -3.56 4.87
CA LYS A 161 -12.64 -4.30 3.60
C LYS A 161 -12.93 -3.32 2.46
N LEU A 162 -12.08 -3.32 1.43
CA LEU A 162 -12.24 -2.53 0.20
C LEU A 162 -13.02 -3.32 -0.85
N LEU A 163 -12.56 -4.51 -1.16
CA LEU A 163 -13.16 -5.40 -2.16
C LEU A 163 -12.82 -6.86 -1.85
N GLU A 164 -13.36 -7.76 -2.64
CA GLU A 164 -12.93 -9.16 -2.71
C GLU A 164 -12.48 -9.47 -4.13
N SER A 165 -11.40 -10.23 -4.27
CA SER A 165 -10.94 -10.73 -5.57
C SER A 165 -10.92 -12.26 -5.52
N ARG A 166 -11.61 -12.87 -6.49
CA ARG A 166 -11.60 -14.33 -6.67
C ARG A 166 -10.35 -14.75 -7.43
N VAL A 167 -9.89 -15.95 -7.21
CA VAL A 167 -8.85 -16.56 -8.01
C VAL A 167 -9.47 -17.14 -9.27
N LEU A 168 -8.92 -16.77 -10.43
CA LEU A 168 -9.29 -17.31 -11.73
C LEU A 168 -8.20 -18.22 -12.26
N THR A 169 -8.60 -19.25 -12.98
CA THR A 169 -7.69 -20.11 -13.75
C THR A 169 -7.72 -19.64 -15.20
N VAL A 170 -6.58 -19.21 -15.71
CA VAL A 170 -6.47 -18.58 -17.04
C VAL A 170 -5.35 -19.19 -17.87
N ALA A 171 -5.49 -19.09 -19.19
CA ALA A 171 -4.44 -19.45 -20.14
C ALA A 171 -4.55 -18.57 -21.40
N ALA A 172 -3.44 -18.34 -22.09
CA ALA A 172 -3.48 -17.70 -23.40
C ALA A 172 -4.06 -18.64 -24.48
N PRO A 173 -4.79 -18.12 -25.48
CA PRO A 173 -5.24 -18.91 -26.64
C PRO A 173 -4.11 -19.69 -27.30
N SER A 174 -2.95 -19.06 -27.48
CA SER A 174 -1.76 -19.68 -28.08
C SER A 174 -1.25 -20.92 -27.32
N TYR A 175 -1.40 -20.93 -26.00
CA TYR A 175 -1.09 -22.13 -25.19
C TYR A 175 -2.13 -23.22 -25.42
N LEU A 176 -3.42 -22.86 -25.42
CA LEU A 176 -4.52 -23.81 -25.57
C LEU A 176 -4.52 -24.45 -26.97
N ASP A 177 -4.14 -23.71 -28.00
CA ASP A 177 -4.01 -24.24 -29.37
C ASP A 177 -2.92 -25.31 -29.47
N ARG A 178 -1.83 -25.16 -28.74
CA ARG A 178 -0.73 -26.14 -28.74
C ARG A 178 -0.96 -27.35 -27.84
N ARG A 179 -1.58 -27.15 -26.67
CA ARG A 179 -1.68 -28.16 -25.60
C ARG A 179 -3.08 -28.71 -25.40
N GLY A 180 -4.06 -28.16 -26.11
CA GLY A 180 -5.47 -28.46 -25.91
C GLY A 180 -6.07 -27.71 -24.73
N ARG A 181 -7.40 -27.61 -24.73
CA ARG A 181 -8.15 -26.95 -23.65
C ARG A 181 -8.62 -27.97 -22.62
N PRO A 182 -8.21 -27.88 -21.36
CA PRO A 182 -8.70 -28.76 -20.29
C PRO A 182 -10.20 -28.47 -20.03
N ARG A 183 -11.00 -29.52 -19.87
CA ARG A 183 -12.46 -29.42 -19.67
C ARG A 183 -12.87 -29.44 -18.20
N LYS A 184 -12.01 -29.96 -17.34
CA LYS A 184 -12.21 -30.04 -15.88
C LYS A 184 -10.90 -29.82 -15.13
N PRO A 185 -10.95 -29.31 -13.89
CA PRO A 185 -9.75 -28.98 -13.09
C PRO A 185 -8.75 -30.13 -12.98
N ALA A 186 -9.20 -31.37 -12.83
CA ALA A 186 -8.32 -32.54 -12.72
C ALA A 186 -7.39 -32.76 -13.94
N GLU A 187 -7.74 -32.23 -15.10
CA GLU A 187 -6.92 -32.36 -16.32
C GLU A 187 -5.67 -31.46 -16.26
N LEU A 188 -5.63 -30.48 -15.37
CA LEU A 188 -4.47 -29.61 -15.18
C LEU A 188 -3.20 -30.36 -14.77
N ALA A 189 -3.33 -31.57 -14.22
CA ALA A 189 -2.17 -32.44 -13.96
C ALA A 189 -1.36 -32.78 -15.23
N LYS A 190 -1.94 -32.57 -16.43
CA LYS A 190 -1.30 -32.79 -17.73
C LYS A 190 -0.84 -31.51 -18.42
N HIS A 191 -1.01 -30.36 -17.76
CA HIS A 191 -0.68 -29.06 -18.30
C HIS A 191 0.51 -28.44 -17.54
N ASP A 192 1.23 -27.55 -18.22
CA ASP A 192 2.27 -26.74 -17.60
C ASP A 192 1.60 -25.64 -16.76
N CYS A 193 1.62 -25.79 -15.45
CA CYS A 193 1.00 -24.86 -14.51
C CYS A 193 2.05 -23.93 -13.92
N LEU A 194 1.87 -22.62 -14.06
CA LEU A 194 2.75 -21.61 -13.48
C LEU A 194 2.54 -21.57 -11.97
N GLN A 195 3.60 -21.82 -11.20
CA GLN A 195 3.51 -21.91 -9.74
C GLN A 195 3.83 -20.57 -9.09
N TYR A 196 2.94 -20.08 -8.24
CA TYR A 196 3.16 -18.89 -7.43
C TYR A 196 3.57 -19.29 -6.01
N ILE A 197 4.72 -18.79 -5.54
CA ILE A 197 5.19 -19.05 -4.17
C ILE A 197 4.46 -18.13 -3.19
N ASP A 198 3.87 -18.74 -2.16
CA ASP A 198 3.41 -18.01 -0.99
C ASP A 198 4.60 -17.34 -0.27
N PRO A 199 4.66 -16.00 -0.23
CA PRO A 199 5.77 -15.29 0.43
C PRO A 199 5.92 -15.60 1.92
N GLN A 200 4.83 -16.02 2.59
CA GLN A 200 4.84 -16.35 4.01
C GLN A 200 5.30 -17.77 4.28
N ARG A 201 4.93 -18.71 3.41
CA ARG A 201 5.20 -20.14 3.59
C ARG A 201 6.41 -20.62 2.81
N GLY A 202 6.91 -19.86 1.84
CA GLY A 202 8.04 -20.21 0.99
C GLY A 202 7.80 -21.41 0.06
N ARG A 203 6.53 -21.75 -0.20
CA ARG A 203 6.13 -22.87 -1.05
C ARG A 203 4.99 -22.45 -1.99
N PRO A 204 4.80 -23.16 -3.12
CA PRO A 204 3.71 -22.89 -4.03
C PRO A 204 2.34 -22.96 -3.36
N PHE A 205 1.43 -22.09 -3.76
CA PHE A 205 0.02 -22.18 -3.37
C PHE A 205 -0.59 -23.46 -3.93
N GLU A 206 -1.46 -24.08 -3.14
CA GLU A 206 -2.29 -25.18 -3.61
C GLU A 206 -3.35 -24.66 -4.58
N TRP A 207 -3.60 -25.40 -5.63
CA TRP A 207 -4.64 -25.07 -6.60
C TRP A 207 -5.98 -25.59 -6.10
N ILE A 208 -6.76 -24.66 -5.55
CA ILE A 208 -8.05 -24.94 -4.92
C ILE A 208 -9.15 -24.41 -5.83
N PHE A 209 -10.11 -25.27 -6.15
CA PHE A 209 -11.30 -24.97 -6.93
C PHE A 209 -12.52 -25.09 -6.03
N VAL A 210 -13.47 -24.15 -6.17
CA VAL A 210 -14.65 -24.07 -5.32
C VAL A 210 -15.89 -24.05 -6.21
N ARG A 211 -16.89 -24.85 -5.88
CA ARG A 211 -18.19 -24.88 -6.57
C ARG A 211 -19.31 -24.79 -5.54
N GLY A 212 -20.41 -24.10 -5.92
CA GLY A 212 -21.57 -23.97 -5.04
C GLY A 212 -21.41 -22.94 -3.93
N LYS A 213 -22.44 -22.76 -3.11
CA LYS A 213 -22.51 -21.81 -2.00
C LYS A 213 -23.04 -22.48 -0.72
N GLY A 214 -22.65 -21.94 0.43
CA GLY A 214 -23.14 -22.38 1.74
C GLY A 214 -22.82 -23.84 2.05
N ARG A 215 -23.83 -24.63 2.50
CA ARG A 215 -23.67 -26.07 2.83
C ARG A 215 -23.40 -26.97 1.61
N ALA A 216 -23.70 -26.50 0.39
CA ALA A 216 -23.43 -27.21 -0.85
C ALA A 216 -22.08 -26.80 -1.48
N LYS A 217 -21.19 -26.17 -0.72
CA LYS A 217 -19.84 -25.82 -1.18
C LYS A 217 -19.02 -27.07 -1.34
N GLU A 218 -18.64 -27.35 -2.59
CA GLU A 218 -17.69 -28.40 -2.97
C GLU A 218 -16.31 -27.78 -3.16
N GLN A 219 -15.27 -28.39 -2.65
CA GLN A 219 -13.90 -27.94 -2.79
C GLN A 219 -13.06 -29.08 -3.36
N LEU A 220 -12.29 -28.78 -4.41
CA LEU A 220 -11.38 -29.69 -5.06
C LEU A 220 -9.97 -29.11 -5.04
N THR A 221 -9.03 -29.81 -4.45
CA THR A 221 -7.60 -29.50 -4.55
C THR A 221 -6.99 -30.33 -5.67
N VAL A 222 -6.29 -29.67 -6.60
CA VAL A 222 -5.63 -30.32 -7.73
C VAL A 222 -4.12 -30.19 -7.57
N ALA A 223 -3.43 -31.31 -7.55
CA ALA A 223 -1.98 -31.33 -7.62
C ALA A 223 -1.54 -30.90 -9.03
N THR A 224 -0.87 -29.80 -9.13
CA THR A 224 -0.35 -29.24 -10.37
C THR A 224 1.17 -29.20 -10.35
N SER A 225 1.77 -29.19 -11.52
CA SER A 225 3.21 -29.07 -11.69
C SER A 225 3.53 -28.19 -12.89
N GLY A 226 4.75 -27.67 -12.94
CA GLY A 226 5.25 -26.88 -14.05
C GLY A 226 6.71 -26.51 -13.83
N SER A 227 7.39 -26.14 -14.89
CA SER A 227 8.81 -25.78 -14.87
C SER A 227 9.10 -24.37 -14.35
N LEU A 228 8.06 -23.53 -14.21
CA LEU A 228 8.20 -22.13 -13.82
C LEU A 228 7.54 -21.90 -12.46
N THR A 229 8.33 -21.33 -11.56
CA THR A 229 7.90 -20.95 -10.21
C THR A 229 8.29 -19.50 -9.96
N MET A 230 7.35 -18.68 -9.48
CA MET A 230 7.50 -17.23 -9.38
C MET A 230 7.00 -16.69 -8.04
N THR A 231 7.56 -15.57 -7.62
CA THR A 231 7.13 -14.80 -6.44
C THR A 231 6.46 -13.48 -6.86
N ASP A 232 6.53 -13.13 -8.15
CA ASP A 232 5.94 -11.93 -8.73
C ASP A 232 4.67 -12.32 -9.51
N ALA A 233 3.53 -11.81 -9.06
CA ALA A 233 2.23 -12.10 -9.67
C ALA A 233 2.08 -11.47 -11.07
N ASP A 234 2.65 -10.29 -11.29
CA ASP A 234 2.61 -9.63 -12.60
C ASP A 234 3.47 -10.38 -13.63
N ALA A 235 4.68 -10.79 -13.24
CA ALA A 235 5.54 -11.64 -14.09
C ALA A 235 4.82 -12.95 -14.45
N MET A 236 4.07 -13.55 -13.53
CA MET A 236 3.30 -14.76 -13.79
C MET A 236 2.17 -14.50 -14.81
N VAL A 237 1.46 -13.37 -14.69
CA VAL A 237 0.44 -12.97 -15.67
C VAL A 237 1.06 -12.78 -17.05
N GLN A 238 2.21 -12.09 -17.15
CA GLN A 238 2.90 -11.86 -18.43
C GLN A 238 3.41 -13.18 -19.05
N ALA A 239 3.95 -14.09 -18.25
CA ALA A 239 4.33 -15.42 -18.70
C ALA A 239 3.12 -16.22 -19.24
N CYS A 240 1.98 -16.12 -18.56
CA CYS A 240 0.73 -16.73 -19.02
C CYS A 240 0.26 -16.13 -20.35
N VAL A 241 0.27 -14.81 -20.52
CA VAL A 241 -0.04 -14.09 -21.77
C VAL A 241 0.89 -14.53 -22.90
N ALA A 242 2.17 -14.71 -22.62
CA ALA A 242 3.15 -15.23 -23.57
C ALA A 242 2.94 -16.72 -23.91
N GLY A 243 1.96 -17.40 -23.30
CA GLY A 243 1.63 -18.79 -23.58
C GLY A 243 2.57 -19.80 -22.90
N ALA A 244 3.21 -19.44 -21.78
CA ALA A 244 4.10 -20.35 -21.05
C ALA A 244 3.36 -21.46 -20.31
N GLY A 245 2.08 -21.24 -19.96
CA GLY A 245 1.30 -22.24 -19.22
C GLY A 245 -0.05 -21.72 -18.75
N VAL A 246 -0.69 -22.49 -17.88
CA VAL A 246 -1.92 -22.15 -17.17
C VAL A 246 -1.53 -21.46 -15.86
N ALA A 247 -2.25 -20.40 -15.46
CA ALA A 247 -2.02 -19.70 -14.21
C ALA A 247 -3.29 -19.63 -13.35
N GLN A 248 -3.12 -19.67 -12.02
CA GLN A 248 -4.13 -19.21 -11.06
C GLN A 248 -3.73 -17.82 -10.56
N VAL A 249 -4.58 -16.83 -10.80
CA VAL A 249 -4.32 -15.42 -10.52
C VAL A 249 -5.56 -14.73 -9.96
N LEU A 250 -5.38 -13.62 -9.26
CA LEU A 250 -6.51 -12.82 -8.79
C LEU A 250 -7.21 -12.14 -9.98
N ALA A 251 -8.53 -12.20 -10.00
CA ALA A 251 -9.40 -11.60 -11.03
C ALA A 251 -9.02 -10.14 -11.31
N LEU A 252 -8.72 -9.39 -10.26
CA LEU A 252 -8.28 -7.98 -10.33
C LEU A 252 -7.14 -7.73 -11.34
N SER A 253 -6.25 -8.72 -11.54
CA SER A 253 -5.09 -8.57 -12.44
C SER A 253 -5.36 -8.99 -13.89
N VAL A 254 -6.46 -9.70 -14.17
CA VAL A 254 -6.66 -10.33 -15.49
C VAL A 254 -8.03 -10.11 -16.12
N GLU A 255 -9.00 -9.52 -15.42
CA GLU A 255 -10.34 -9.29 -15.97
C GLU A 255 -10.31 -8.49 -17.28
N HIS A 256 -9.45 -7.48 -17.39
CA HIS A 256 -9.26 -6.73 -18.62
C HIS A 256 -8.67 -7.58 -19.76
N LEU A 257 -7.74 -8.51 -19.45
CA LEU A 257 -7.13 -9.41 -20.41
C LEU A 257 -8.09 -10.54 -20.88
N ILE A 258 -9.06 -10.87 -20.04
CA ILE A 258 -10.15 -11.78 -20.42
C ILE A 258 -11.14 -11.04 -21.30
N ALA A 259 -11.48 -9.80 -20.95
CA ALA A 259 -12.44 -9.00 -21.72
C ALA A 259 -11.97 -8.69 -23.16
N ASP A 260 -10.67 -8.50 -23.36
CA ASP A 260 -10.08 -8.27 -24.69
C ASP A 260 -9.66 -9.56 -25.42
N GLY A 261 -9.82 -10.73 -24.79
CA GLY A 261 -9.52 -12.04 -25.38
C GLY A 261 -8.03 -12.44 -25.34
N THR A 262 -7.16 -11.64 -24.70
CA THR A 262 -5.73 -11.95 -24.51
C THR A 262 -5.55 -13.21 -23.65
N LEU A 263 -6.42 -13.38 -22.65
CA LEU A 263 -6.51 -14.57 -21.83
C LEU A 263 -7.91 -15.18 -21.89
N VAL A 264 -8.00 -16.48 -21.67
CA VAL A 264 -9.25 -17.23 -21.59
C VAL A 264 -9.41 -17.76 -20.17
N GLU A 265 -10.56 -17.50 -19.54
CA GLU A 265 -10.92 -18.15 -18.28
C GLU A 265 -11.23 -19.62 -18.52
N LEU A 266 -10.61 -20.47 -17.71
CA LEU A 266 -10.86 -21.91 -17.66
C LEU A 266 -11.75 -22.19 -16.45
N PHE A 267 -12.69 -23.08 -16.61
CA PHE A 267 -13.57 -23.56 -15.54
C PHE A 267 -14.36 -22.46 -14.82
N PRO A 268 -15.14 -21.62 -15.51
CA PRO A 268 -15.88 -20.52 -14.86
C PRO A 268 -16.86 -21.00 -13.78
N ASP A 269 -17.33 -22.26 -13.85
CA ASP A 269 -18.16 -22.91 -12.81
C ASP A 269 -17.36 -23.37 -11.59
N TRP A 270 -16.03 -23.35 -11.65
CA TRP A 270 -15.10 -23.75 -10.62
C TRP A 270 -14.05 -22.65 -10.36
N PRO A 271 -14.47 -21.45 -9.90
CA PRO A 271 -13.50 -20.45 -9.50
C PRO A 271 -12.62 -20.99 -8.35
N GLY A 272 -11.49 -20.30 -8.13
CA GLY A 272 -10.68 -20.54 -6.96
C GLY A 272 -11.24 -19.88 -5.70
N GLU A 273 -10.39 -19.76 -4.70
CA GLU A 273 -10.72 -19.08 -3.45
C GLU A 273 -10.92 -17.58 -3.67
N THR A 274 -11.57 -16.94 -2.71
CA THR A 274 -11.78 -15.49 -2.71
C THR A 274 -10.96 -14.86 -1.59
N PHE A 275 -10.22 -13.83 -1.93
CA PHE A 275 -9.38 -13.10 -0.99
C PHE A 275 -9.91 -11.69 -0.77
N PRO A 276 -10.24 -11.31 0.48
CA PRO A 276 -10.62 -9.96 0.81
C PRO A 276 -9.38 -9.03 0.80
N LEU A 277 -9.52 -7.87 0.19
CA LEU A 277 -8.55 -6.78 0.25
C LEU A 277 -8.99 -5.79 1.32
N HIS A 278 -8.10 -5.49 2.24
CA HIS A 278 -8.35 -4.56 3.33
C HIS A 278 -7.45 -3.33 3.25
N ILE A 279 -8.00 -2.19 3.63
CA ILE A 279 -7.24 -1.00 3.98
C ILE A 279 -7.14 -0.94 5.50
N VAL A 280 -5.92 -0.78 5.99
CA VAL A 280 -5.61 -0.81 7.43
C VAL A 280 -4.77 0.39 7.81
N ARG A 281 -4.98 0.89 9.02
CA ARG A 281 -4.18 1.94 9.64
C ARG A 281 -3.96 1.66 11.12
N PRO A 282 -2.93 2.21 11.75
CA PRO A 282 -2.79 2.18 13.20
C PRO A 282 -4.03 2.76 13.88
N SER A 283 -4.47 2.14 15.00
CA SER A 283 -5.58 2.64 15.80
C SER A 283 -5.14 3.87 16.57
N ARG A 284 -5.42 5.05 16.05
CA ARG A 284 -5.24 6.34 16.72
C ARG A 284 -6.59 6.91 17.04
N ARG A 285 -6.69 7.62 18.17
CA ARG A 285 -7.96 8.22 18.62
C ARG A 285 -8.43 9.32 17.66
N LEU A 286 -7.49 10.02 17.04
CA LEU A 286 -7.71 11.04 16.02
C LEU A 286 -6.67 10.80 14.91
N PRO A 287 -7.05 10.17 13.80
CA PRO A 287 -6.16 10.01 12.67
C PRO A 287 -6.02 11.33 11.90
N PRO A 288 -4.88 11.59 11.25
CA PRO A 288 -4.69 12.75 10.39
C PRO A 288 -5.74 12.82 9.27
N ALA A 289 -6.12 14.04 8.85
CA ALA A 289 -7.08 14.26 7.75
C ALA A 289 -6.59 13.66 6.43
N SER A 290 -5.29 13.68 6.18
CA SER A 290 -4.67 13.02 5.02
C SER A 290 -4.93 11.50 5.00
N VAL A 291 -4.85 10.83 6.16
CA VAL A 291 -5.15 9.42 6.32
C VAL A 291 -6.63 9.14 6.05
N GLU A 292 -7.54 9.89 6.67
CA GLU A 292 -8.99 9.71 6.48
C GLU A 292 -9.42 10.01 5.03
N ALA A 293 -8.89 11.07 4.43
CA ALA A 293 -9.15 11.44 3.04
C ALA A 293 -8.69 10.36 2.06
N PHE A 294 -7.48 9.83 2.24
CA PHE A 294 -6.96 8.74 1.40
C PHE A 294 -7.78 7.45 1.58
N MET A 295 -8.13 7.09 2.82
CA MET A 295 -8.97 5.93 3.07
C MET A 295 -10.36 6.08 2.44
N ALA A 296 -11.00 7.24 2.59
CA ALA A 296 -12.29 7.53 1.97
C ALA A 296 -12.22 7.46 0.44
N PHE A 297 -11.14 7.99 -0.14
CA PHE A 297 -10.89 7.91 -1.58
C PHE A 297 -10.78 6.46 -2.06
N CYS A 298 -9.97 5.63 -1.40
CA CYS A 298 -9.83 4.21 -1.76
C CYS A 298 -11.15 3.44 -1.62
N ILE A 299 -11.93 3.71 -0.57
CA ILE A 299 -13.23 3.09 -0.36
C ILE A 299 -14.19 3.47 -1.50
N ALA A 300 -14.23 4.75 -1.87
CA ALA A 300 -15.08 5.22 -2.96
C ALA A 300 -14.70 4.60 -4.32
N LEU A 301 -13.39 4.44 -4.60
CA LEU A 301 -12.93 3.74 -5.81
C LEU A 301 -13.43 2.31 -5.90
N CYS A 302 -13.33 1.57 -4.78
CA CYS A 302 -13.75 0.16 -4.76
C CYS A 302 -15.26 -0.01 -4.78
N ALA A 303 -16.03 0.94 -4.25
CA ALA A 303 -17.50 0.91 -4.30
C ALA A 303 -18.03 1.04 -5.74
N THR A 304 -17.37 1.83 -6.57
CA THR A 304 -17.74 1.99 -7.99
C THR A 304 -17.33 0.79 -8.85
N SER A 305 -16.27 0.09 -8.49
CA SER A 305 -15.79 -1.10 -9.20
C SER A 305 -16.60 -2.37 -8.88
N GLY A 306 -17.30 -2.41 -7.76
CA GLY A 306 -18.15 -3.56 -7.36
C GLY A 306 -19.53 -3.65 -8.03
N SER A 307 -19.88 -2.68 -8.89
CA SER A 307 -21.20 -2.63 -9.56
C SER A 307 -21.21 -3.30 -10.95
N THR A 308 -20.08 -3.93 -11.36
CA THR A 308 -19.93 -4.54 -12.70
C THR A 308 -19.69 -6.06 -12.64
N ALA A 309 -20.13 -6.73 -11.54
CA ALA A 309 -20.01 -8.19 -11.42
C ALA A 309 -21.39 -8.86 -11.33
#